data_01b831062af0b02b48495a6a9ad59630
#
_entry.id   01b831062af0b02b48495a6a9ad59630
#
_cell.length_a   1.000
_cell.length_b   1.000
_cell.length_c   1.000
_cell.angle_alpha   90.00
_cell.angle_beta   90.00
_cell.angle_gamma   90.00
#
_symmetry.space_group_name_H-M   'P 1'
#
loop_
_entity.id
_entity.type
_entity.pdbx_description
1 polymer ?
#
loop_
_entity_poly.entity_id
_entity_poly.type
_entity_poly.pdbx_seq_one_letter_code
_entity_poly.pdbx_strand_id
1 'polypeptide(L)'
;MTILKLDDIRFAYPGYAPVLEGASLQLEAGQRLSITGPNGAGKSTLFRIALGLQTPDAGTVTAFGQERRVEADFHEVRRRIGLVFQDPDDQLFCPTVAEDIAFGPLNLGRSKAEALATVEKVLTDLQLLHLRDRITHKLSGGEKRLVTLATVLAMEPEALLLDEPTNALDTKNEARLLEILSGLPQAILLVSHNPAFRAALAPDTVELRDGRLL
;
A
#
# COMPACT_ATOMS: atom_id res chain seq x y z
N MET A 1 10.58 5.08 -15.78
CA MET A 1 11.07 3.71 -15.40
C MET A 1 9.92 2.96 -14.78
N THR A 2 9.54 1.81 -15.37
CA THR A 2 8.41 1.01 -14.89
C THR A 2 8.78 0.34 -13.56
N ILE A 3 7.97 0.60 -12.53
CA ILE A 3 8.09 -0.03 -11.21
C ILE A 3 7.36 -1.37 -11.18
N LEU A 4 6.11 -1.35 -11.67
CA LEU A 4 5.21 -2.52 -11.66
C LEU A 4 4.45 -2.60 -12.99
N LYS A 5 4.38 -3.79 -13.57
CA LYS A 5 3.52 -4.11 -14.71
C LYS A 5 2.79 -5.42 -14.42
N LEU A 6 1.49 -5.37 -14.54
CA LEU A 6 0.59 -6.53 -14.57
C LEU A 6 0.12 -6.71 -16.01
N ASP A 7 0.16 -7.91 -16.54
CA ASP A 7 -0.16 -8.18 -17.95
C ASP A 7 -1.09 -9.39 -18.06
N ASP A 8 -2.30 -9.18 -18.60
CA ASP A 8 -3.37 -10.18 -18.80
C ASP A 8 -3.67 -11.02 -17.54
N ILE A 9 -3.71 -10.39 -16.37
CA ILE A 9 -3.94 -11.08 -15.09
C ILE A 9 -5.33 -11.69 -15.05
N ARG A 10 -5.40 -13.01 -14.80
CA ARG A 10 -6.64 -13.77 -14.58
C ARG A 10 -6.59 -14.43 -13.22
N PHE A 11 -7.70 -14.36 -12.50
CA PHE A 11 -7.77 -14.95 -11.17
C PHE A 11 -9.21 -15.23 -10.74
N ALA A 12 -9.41 -16.39 -10.13
CA ALA A 12 -10.62 -16.77 -9.44
C ALA A 12 -10.30 -17.31 -8.04
N TYR A 13 -11.12 -16.98 -7.04
CA TYR A 13 -11.05 -17.68 -5.75
C TYR A 13 -11.63 -19.09 -5.88
N PRO A 14 -11.10 -20.10 -5.17
CA PRO A 14 -11.60 -21.46 -5.25
C PRO A 14 -13.12 -21.55 -5.01
N GLY A 15 -13.85 -22.06 -6.01
CA GLY A 15 -15.32 -22.19 -5.93
C GLY A 15 -16.12 -20.94 -6.27
N TYR A 16 -15.48 -19.86 -6.70
CA TYR A 16 -16.14 -18.62 -7.09
C TYR A 16 -15.96 -18.30 -8.57
N ALA A 17 -16.80 -17.41 -9.09
CA ALA A 17 -16.63 -16.85 -10.41
C ALA A 17 -15.30 -16.08 -10.53
N PRO A 18 -14.74 -15.96 -11.76
CA PRO A 18 -13.54 -15.17 -12.00
C PRO A 18 -13.70 -13.73 -11.50
N VAL A 19 -12.66 -13.23 -10.81
CA VAL A 19 -12.60 -11.86 -10.28
C VAL A 19 -11.79 -10.97 -11.21
N LEU A 20 -10.74 -11.53 -11.85
CA LEU A 20 -9.93 -10.84 -12.86
C LEU A 20 -9.93 -11.65 -14.15
N GLU A 21 -10.19 -11.00 -15.28
CA GLU A 21 -10.35 -11.63 -16.59
C GLU A 21 -9.50 -10.94 -17.68
N GLY A 22 -8.23 -10.71 -17.37
CA GLY A 22 -7.30 -10.06 -18.29
C GLY A 22 -7.00 -8.62 -17.88
N ALA A 23 -6.89 -8.39 -16.57
CA ALA A 23 -6.52 -7.08 -16.03
C ALA A 23 -5.06 -6.76 -16.33
N SER A 24 -4.82 -5.61 -16.98
CA SER A 24 -3.47 -5.13 -17.28
C SER A 24 -3.27 -3.72 -16.73
N LEU A 25 -2.13 -3.47 -16.08
CA LEU A 25 -1.81 -2.19 -15.46
C LEU A 25 -0.30 -1.96 -15.48
N GLN A 26 0.09 -0.69 -15.61
CA GLN A 26 1.49 -0.28 -15.49
C GLN A 26 1.59 0.91 -14.55
N LEU A 27 2.59 0.88 -13.66
CA LEU A 27 2.92 1.96 -12.75
C LEU A 27 4.36 2.40 -12.97
N GLU A 28 4.54 3.67 -13.32
CA GLU A 28 5.85 4.28 -13.52
C GLU A 28 6.37 4.95 -12.24
N ALA A 29 7.69 5.14 -12.16
CA ALA A 29 8.31 5.88 -11.07
C ALA A 29 7.73 7.29 -10.95
N GLY A 30 7.31 7.67 -9.73
CA GLY A 30 6.69 8.95 -9.43
C GLY A 30 5.26 9.14 -9.97
N GLN A 31 4.70 8.17 -10.68
CA GLN A 31 3.32 8.23 -11.18
C GLN A 31 2.33 8.10 -10.02
N ARG A 32 1.20 8.79 -10.14
CA ARG A 32 0.07 8.73 -9.21
C ARG A 32 -1.17 8.29 -9.96
N LEU A 33 -1.55 7.03 -9.79
CA LEU A 33 -2.64 6.37 -10.51
C LEU A 33 -3.69 5.88 -9.52
N SER A 34 -4.97 6.12 -9.82
CA SER A 34 -6.07 5.57 -9.04
C SER A 34 -6.82 4.47 -9.79
N ILE A 35 -7.22 3.43 -9.05
CA ILE A 35 -8.11 2.36 -9.55
C ILE A 35 -9.49 2.59 -8.96
N THR A 36 -10.49 2.72 -9.83
CA THR A 36 -11.91 2.79 -9.46
C THR A 36 -12.63 1.49 -9.83
N GLY A 37 -13.90 1.41 -9.45
CA GLY A 37 -14.75 0.25 -9.78
C GLY A 37 -15.60 -0.18 -8.59
N PRO A 38 -16.63 -1.01 -8.81
CA PRO A 38 -17.56 -1.43 -7.76
C PRO A 38 -16.87 -2.25 -6.65
N ASN A 39 -17.58 -2.38 -5.51
CA ASN A 39 -17.12 -3.27 -4.44
C ASN A 39 -17.12 -4.71 -4.96
N GLY A 40 -16.09 -5.48 -4.60
CA GLY A 40 -15.92 -6.85 -5.07
C GLY A 40 -15.35 -6.98 -6.49
N ALA A 41 -15.07 -5.89 -7.21
CA ALA A 41 -14.50 -5.94 -8.57
C ALA A 41 -13.08 -6.53 -8.64
N GLY A 42 -12.40 -6.74 -7.50
CA GLY A 42 -11.05 -7.34 -7.47
C GLY A 42 -9.91 -6.36 -7.24
N LYS A 43 -10.18 -5.11 -6.86
CA LYS A 43 -9.13 -4.08 -6.64
C LYS A 43 -8.08 -4.51 -5.62
N SER A 44 -8.49 -4.96 -4.43
CA SER A 44 -7.57 -5.48 -3.39
C SER A 44 -6.90 -6.80 -3.82
N THR A 45 -7.59 -7.63 -4.62
CA THR A 45 -7.03 -8.85 -5.20
C THR A 45 -5.89 -8.51 -6.15
N LEU A 46 -6.05 -7.46 -6.97
CA LEU A 46 -4.99 -6.98 -7.86
C LEU A 46 -3.75 -6.54 -7.08
N PHE A 47 -3.91 -5.84 -5.95
CA PHE A 47 -2.81 -5.46 -5.06
C PHE A 47 -2.11 -6.70 -4.46
N ARG A 48 -2.88 -7.68 -4.02
CA ARG A 48 -2.31 -8.94 -3.49
C ARG A 48 -1.51 -9.70 -4.54
N ILE A 49 -1.98 -9.74 -5.78
CA ILE A 49 -1.25 -10.37 -6.89
C ILE A 49 0.02 -9.58 -7.22
N ALA A 50 -0.05 -8.26 -7.26
CA ALA A 50 1.10 -7.38 -7.50
C ALA A 50 2.25 -7.61 -6.50
N LEU A 51 1.94 -8.01 -5.27
CA LEU A 51 2.89 -8.27 -4.19
C LEU A 51 3.19 -9.78 -3.98
N GLY A 52 2.63 -10.66 -4.82
CA GLY A 52 2.81 -12.11 -4.69
C GLY A 52 2.13 -12.72 -3.46
N LEU A 53 1.15 -12.04 -2.87
CA LEU A 53 0.31 -12.55 -1.78
C LEU A 53 -0.82 -13.46 -2.30
N GLN A 54 -1.06 -13.40 -3.61
CA GLN A 54 -1.93 -14.31 -4.37
C GLN A 54 -1.24 -14.63 -5.70
N THR A 55 -1.31 -15.90 -6.12
CA THR A 55 -0.79 -16.34 -7.41
C THR A 55 -1.90 -16.24 -8.44
N PRO A 56 -1.73 -15.53 -9.56
CA PRO A 56 -2.72 -15.48 -10.62
C PRO A 56 -2.84 -16.82 -11.34
N ASP A 57 -4.03 -17.14 -11.87
CA ASP A 57 -4.27 -18.34 -12.69
C ASP A 57 -3.59 -18.22 -14.06
N ALA A 58 -3.48 -16.99 -14.59
CA ALA A 58 -2.77 -16.67 -15.83
C ALA A 58 -2.34 -15.18 -15.82
N GLY A 59 -1.46 -14.84 -16.76
CA GLY A 59 -0.86 -13.52 -16.88
C GLY A 59 0.50 -13.44 -16.20
N THR A 60 1.12 -12.26 -16.24
CA THR A 60 2.46 -12.05 -15.69
C THR A 60 2.55 -10.83 -14.80
N VAL A 61 3.37 -10.93 -13.76
CA VAL A 61 3.76 -9.82 -12.89
C VAL A 61 5.21 -9.47 -13.17
N THR A 62 5.47 -8.25 -13.62
CA THR A 62 6.82 -7.72 -13.78
C THR A 62 7.02 -6.58 -12.78
N ALA A 63 8.05 -6.65 -11.95
CA ALA A 63 8.40 -5.57 -11.03
C ALA A 63 9.89 -5.26 -11.16
N PHE A 64 10.21 -3.96 -11.26
CA PHE A 64 11.60 -3.47 -11.41
C PHE A 64 12.33 -4.10 -12.59
N GLY A 65 11.62 -4.28 -13.70
CA GLY A 65 12.17 -4.85 -14.95
C GLY A 65 12.37 -6.36 -14.97
N GLN A 66 11.93 -7.08 -13.92
CA GLN A 66 12.05 -8.53 -13.82
C GLN A 66 10.68 -9.18 -13.65
N GLU A 67 10.43 -10.24 -14.39
CA GLU A 67 9.23 -11.08 -14.20
C GLU A 67 9.32 -11.83 -12.86
N ARG A 68 8.22 -11.86 -12.13
CA ARG A 68 8.10 -12.48 -10.79
C ARG A 68 7.17 -13.68 -10.87
N ARG A 69 7.68 -14.87 -10.54
CA ARG A 69 6.94 -16.13 -10.72
C ARG A 69 6.79 -16.94 -9.45
N VAL A 70 7.79 -16.90 -8.58
CA VAL A 70 7.83 -17.69 -7.35
C VAL A 70 7.93 -16.78 -6.13
N GLU A 71 7.56 -17.30 -4.97
CA GLU A 71 7.54 -16.56 -3.70
C GLU A 71 8.85 -15.79 -3.42
N ALA A 72 9.99 -16.41 -3.70
CA ALA A 72 11.29 -15.78 -3.49
C ALA A 72 11.50 -14.50 -4.32
N ASP A 73 10.92 -14.43 -5.52
CA ASP A 73 11.03 -13.24 -6.38
C ASP A 73 10.33 -12.02 -5.77
N PHE A 74 9.25 -12.27 -4.99
CA PHE A 74 8.47 -11.20 -4.38
C PHE A 74 9.06 -10.65 -3.09
N HIS A 75 10.11 -11.26 -2.52
CA HIS A 75 10.79 -10.68 -1.35
C HIS A 75 11.38 -9.30 -1.68
N GLU A 76 12.00 -9.12 -2.85
CA GLU A 76 12.47 -7.81 -3.30
C GLU A 76 11.31 -6.85 -3.52
N VAL A 77 10.23 -7.32 -4.17
CA VAL A 77 9.05 -6.49 -4.46
C VAL A 77 8.45 -5.91 -3.18
N ARG A 78 8.22 -6.75 -2.17
CA ARG A 78 7.65 -6.33 -0.86
C ARG A 78 8.57 -5.45 -0.03
N ARG A 79 9.87 -5.41 -0.32
CA ARG A 79 10.79 -4.43 0.29
C ARG A 79 10.70 -3.06 -0.34
N ARG A 80 10.40 -2.99 -1.64
CA ARG A 80 10.44 -1.77 -2.45
C ARG A 80 9.05 -1.20 -2.76
N ILE A 81 7.99 -1.99 -2.61
CA ILE A 81 6.60 -1.56 -2.75
C ILE A 81 5.89 -1.78 -1.42
N GLY A 82 5.47 -0.69 -0.80
CA GLY A 82 4.73 -0.72 0.46
C GLY A 82 3.23 -0.83 0.24
N LEU A 83 2.55 -1.64 1.04
CA LEU A 83 1.09 -1.76 1.05
C LEU A 83 0.53 -1.16 2.34
N VAL A 84 -0.43 -0.26 2.20
CA VAL A 84 -1.28 0.22 3.30
C VAL A 84 -2.61 -0.49 3.17
N PHE A 85 -2.91 -1.39 4.11
CA PHE A 85 -4.13 -2.21 4.11
C PHE A 85 -5.37 -1.37 4.40
N GLN A 86 -6.53 -1.86 3.93
CA GLN A 86 -7.82 -1.24 4.17
C GLN A 86 -8.16 -1.16 5.66
N ASP A 87 -7.87 -2.22 6.44
CA ASP A 87 -8.03 -2.22 7.89
C ASP A 87 -6.67 -2.04 8.57
N PRO A 88 -6.46 -0.98 9.37
CA PRO A 88 -5.23 -0.79 10.13
C PRO A 88 -4.92 -1.93 11.11
N ASP A 89 -5.93 -2.60 11.64
CA ASP A 89 -5.75 -3.69 12.60
C ASP A 89 -5.18 -4.97 11.95
N ASP A 90 -5.26 -5.10 10.62
CA ASP A 90 -4.58 -6.14 9.86
C ASP A 90 -3.06 -5.88 9.71
N GLN A 91 -2.60 -4.67 10.02
CA GLN A 91 -1.21 -4.26 9.82
C GLN A 91 -0.48 -3.92 11.13
N LEU A 92 -1.19 -3.39 12.13
CA LEU A 92 -0.63 -3.00 13.42
C LEU A 92 -0.80 -4.15 14.45
N PHE A 93 0.30 -4.77 14.85
CA PHE A 93 0.27 -5.97 15.69
C PHE A 93 1.24 -5.94 16.88
N CYS A 94 2.19 -4.97 16.91
CA CYS A 94 3.09 -4.81 18.03
C CYS A 94 2.43 -4.06 19.20
N PRO A 95 2.93 -4.23 20.43
CA PRO A 95 2.37 -3.56 21.61
C PRO A 95 2.39 -2.03 21.52
N THR A 96 3.43 -1.43 20.97
CA THR A 96 3.62 0.03 20.88
C THR A 96 3.87 0.49 19.46
N VAL A 97 3.57 1.77 19.19
CA VAL A 97 3.82 2.42 17.90
C VAL A 97 5.28 2.32 17.49
N ALA A 98 6.21 2.55 18.43
CA ALA A 98 7.64 2.47 18.14
C ALA A 98 8.05 1.06 17.70
N GLU A 99 7.50 0.02 18.32
CA GLU A 99 7.78 -1.38 17.97
C GLU A 99 7.20 -1.74 16.59
N ASP A 100 5.97 -1.31 16.26
CA ASP A 100 5.38 -1.53 14.94
C ASP A 100 6.20 -0.87 13.84
N ILE A 101 6.64 0.38 14.04
CA ILE A 101 7.45 1.08 13.04
C ILE A 101 8.85 0.47 12.93
N ALA A 102 9.46 0.02 14.04
CA ALA A 102 10.78 -0.61 14.03
C ALA A 102 10.77 -2.01 13.37
N PHE A 103 9.64 -2.69 13.33
CA PHE A 103 9.52 -4.07 12.86
C PHE A 103 10.04 -4.26 11.43
N GLY A 104 9.62 -3.39 10.49
CA GLY A 104 10.09 -3.44 9.10
C GLY A 104 11.60 -3.29 8.98
N PRO A 105 12.21 -2.20 9.45
CA PRO A 105 13.66 -1.99 9.46
C PRO A 105 14.46 -3.14 10.08
N LEU A 106 14.01 -3.69 11.21
CA LEU A 106 14.66 -4.83 11.86
C LEU A 106 14.64 -6.09 10.96
N ASN A 107 13.51 -6.38 10.33
CA ASN A 107 13.40 -7.52 9.40
C ASN A 107 14.22 -7.32 8.13
N LEU A 108 14.52 -6.09 7.76
CA LEU A 108 15.45 -5.76 6.67
C LEU A 108 16.93 -5.86 7.10
N GLY A 109 17.20 -6.27 8.34
CA GLY A 109 18.56 -6.51 8.85
C GLY A 109 19.23 -5.26 9.41
N ARG A 110 18.52 -4.14 9.60
CA ARG A 110 19.07 -2.96 10.30
C ARG A 110 19.31 -3.28 11.76
N SER A 111 20.35 -2.72 12.34
CA SER A 111 20.62 -2.81 13.77
C SER A 111 19.51 -2.14 14.58
N LYS A 112 19.38 -2.50 15.85
CA LYS A 112 18.41 -1.88 16.77
C LYS A 112 18.58 -0.35 16.83
N ALA A 113 19.82 0.15 16.81
CA ALA A 113 20.10 1.58 16.84
C ALA A 113 19.59 2.29 15.56
N GLU A 114 19.83 1.71 14.38
CA GLU A 114 19.35 2.23 13.11
C GLU A 114 17.83 2.17 13.00
N ALA A 115 17.20 1.08 13.47
CA ALA A 115 15.75 0.96 13.48
C ALA A 115 15.11 2.02 14.38
N LEU A 116 15.65 2.26 15.57
CA LEU A 116 15.17 3.32 16.47
C LEU A 116 15.37 4.72 15.87
N ALA A 117 16.50 4.98 15.23
CA ALA A 117 16.71 6.24 14.51
C ALA A 117 15.70 6.44 13.38
N THR A 118 15.35 5.37 12.66
CA THR A 118 14.29 5.40 11.63
C THR A 118 12.92 5.71 12.26
N VAL A 119 12.58 5.11 13.40
CA VAL A 119 11.34 5.40 14.15
C VAL A 119 11.24 6.89 14.47
N GLU A 120 12.29 7.46 15.10
CA GLU A 120 12.31 8.88 15.46
C GLU A 120 12.17 9.78 14.23
N LYS A 121 12.90 9.47 13.15
CA LYS A 121 12.82 10.22 11.89
C LYS A 121 11.42 10.20 11.32
N VAL A 122 10.82 9.03 11.11
CA VAL A 122 9.50 8.89 10.48
C VAL A 122 8.41 9.55 11.33
N LEU A 123 8.43 9.34 12.66
CA LEU A 123 7.47 9.98 13.55
C LEU A 123 7.61 11.49 13.58
N THR A 124 8.83 12.02 13.45
CA THR A 124 9.07 13.47 13.37
C THR A 124 8.55 14.02 12.03
N ASP A 125 8.90 13.39 10.91
CA ASP A 125 8.49 13.80 9.56
C ASP A 125 6.96 13.82 9.43
N LEU A 126 6.27 12.86 10.06
CA LEU A 126 4.82 12.78 10.09
C LEU A 126 4.16 13.56 11.24
N GLN A 127 4.93 14.23 12.10
CA GLN A 127 4.45 14.93 13.31
C GLN A 127 3.67 14.01 14.27
N LEU A 128 4.09 12.75 14.39
CA LEU A 128 3.47 11.70 15.23
C LEU A 128 4.31 11.33 16.46
N LEU A 129 5.36 12.09 16.78
CA LEU A 129 6.29 11.74 17.85
C LEU A 129 5.59 11.56 19.20
N HIS A 130 4.50 12.28 19.44
CA HIS A 130 3.67 12.15 20.64
C HIS A 130 2.97 10.80 20.79
N LEU A 131 2.92 9.99 19.73
CA LEU A 131 2.34 8.64 19.72
C LEU A 131 3.37 7.54 19.98
N ARG A 132 4.66 7.84 19.97
CA ARG A 132 5.78 6.91 19.96
C ARG A 132 5.62 5.73 20.94
N ASP A 133 5.30 6.02 22.17
CA ASP A 133 5.19 5.03 23.25
C ASP A 133 3.73 4.64 23.56
N ARG A 134 2.78 5.06 22.71
CA ARG A 134 1.37 4.71 22.85
C ARG A 134 1.15 3.25 22.49
N ILE A 135 0.23 2.63 23.20
CA ILE A 135 -0.23 1.28 22.93
C ILE A 135 -1.06 1.29 21.65
N THR A 136 -0.67 0.50 20.65
CA THR A 136 -1.19 0.53 19.29
C THR A 136 -2.72 0.32 19.24
N HIS A 137 -3.25 -0.66 19.97
CA HIS A 137 -4.69 -0.94 19.98
C HIS A 137 -5.56 0.12 20.70
N LYS A 138 -4.93 1.08 21.43
CA LYS A 138 -5.62 2.20 22.09
C LYS A 138 -5.63 3.48 21.26
N LEU A 139 -5.07 3.46 20.07
CA LEU A 139 -5.11 4.59 19.14
C LEU A 139 -6.52 4.78 18.57
N SER A 140 -6.87 6.04 18.26
CA SER A 140 -8.04 6.33 17.44
C SER A 140 -7.87 5.81 16.01
N GLY A 141 -8.95 5.64 15.26
CA GLY A 141 -8.90 5.17 13.88
C GLY A 141 -7.99 6.04 12.98
N GLY A 142 -8.05 7.36 13.15
CA GLY A 142 -7.18 8.29 12.42
C GLY A 142 -5.70 8.15 12.80
N GLU A 143 -5.40 8.02 14.10
CA GLU A 143 -4.02 7.78 14.57
C GLU A 143 -3.50 6.43 14.04
N LYS A 144 -4.30 5.35 14.12
CA LYS A 144 -3.94 4.03 13.56
C LYS A 144 -3.58 4.15 12.07
N ARG A 145 -4.38 4.87 11.27
CA ARG A 145 -4.13 5.06 9.84
C ARG A 145 -2.80 5.75 9.56
N LEU A 146 -2.49 6.81 10.30
CA LEU A 146 -1.21 7.52 10.15
C LEU A 146 -0.03 6.66 10.62
N VAL A 147 -0.20 5.89 11.70
CA VAL A 147 0.84 4.95 12.18
C VAL A 147 1.04 3.82 11.17
N THR A 148 -0.03 3.27 10.56
CA THR A 148 0.08 2.29 9.47
C THR A 148 0.91 2.84 8.30
N LEU A 149 0.68 4.09 7.90
CA LEU A 149 1.53 4.73 6.88
C LEU A 149 2.98 4.85 7.36
N ALA A 150 3.20 5.21 8.62
CA ALA A 150 4.53 5.32 9.20
C ALA A 150 5.31 3.99 9.17
N THR A 151 4.66 2.85 9.45
CA THR A 151 5.30 1.52 9.38
C THR A 151 5.79 1.20 7.97
N VAL A 152 5.02 1.59 6.95
CA VAL A 152 5.40 1.39 5.54
C VAL A 152 6.55 2.32 5.14
N LEU A 153 6.46 3.61 5.48
CA LEU A 153 7.49 4.60 5.13
C LEU A 153 8.83 4.32 5.81
N ALA A 154 8.83 3.67 6.98
CA ALA A 154 10.05 3.24 7.67
C ALA A 154 10.90 2.24 6.86
N MET A 155 10.30 1.56 5.89
CA MET A 155 11.00 0.66 4.96
C MET A 155 11.58 1.38 3.73
N GLU A 156 11.33 2.69 3.59
CA GLU A 156 11.79 3.53 2.46
C GLU A 156 11.39 2.97 1.08
N PRO A 157 10.09 2.67 0.85
CA PRO A 157 9.64 2.09 -0.41
C PRO A 157 9.76 3.08 -1.58
N GLU A 158 9.82 2.54 -2.81
CA GLU A 158 9.81 3.33 -4.05
C GLU A 158 8.38 3.59 -4.57
N ALA A 159 7.43 2.74 -4.16
CA ALA A 159 6.02 2.90 -4.48
C ALA A 159 5.13 2.52 -3.30
N LEU A 160 3.93 3.09 -3.26
CA LEU A 160 2.90 2.81 -2.28
C LEU A 160 1.64 2.28 -2.98
N LEU A 161 1.12 1.15 -2.51
CA LEU A 161 -0.22 0.66 -2.82
C LEU A 161 -1.12 1.04 -1.64
N LEU A 162 -2.13 1.88 -1.88
CA LEU A 162 -3.02 2.40 -0.84
C LEU A 162 -4.43 1.85 -1.06
N ASP A 163 -4.86 0.93 -0.18
CA ASP A 163 -6.20 0.31 -0.27
C ASP A 163 -7.15 1.02 0.69
N GLU A 164 -8.05 1.87 0.14
CA GLU A 164 -9.04 2.66 0.86
C GLU A 164 -8.46 3.41 2.08
N PRO A 165 -7.40 4.22 1.91
CA PRO A 165 -6.68 4.83 3.02
C PRO A 165 -7.49 5.88 3.80
N THR A 166 -8.60 6.35 3.24
CA THR A 166 -9.49 7.34 3.87
C THR A 166 -10.67 6.73 4.63
N ASN A 167 -10.83 5.40 4.60
CA ASN A 167 -11.94 4.74 5.28
C ASN A 167 -11.98 5.09 6.77
N ALA A 168 -13.17 5.46 7.25
CA ALA A 168 -13.43 5.82 8.65
C ALA A 168 -12.60 7.01 9.18
N LEU A 169 -12.01 7.83 8.32
CA LEU A 169 -11.37 9.07 8.72
C LEU A 169 -12.39 10.22 8.79
N ASP A 170 -12.21 11.09 9.78
CA ASP A 170 -12.84 12.42 9.78
C ASP A 170 -12.13 13.34 8.79
N THR A 171 -12.77 14.47 8.48
CA THR A 171 -12.28 15.44 7.51
C THR A 171 -10.88 15.99 7.86
N LYS A 172 -10.57 16.14 9.15
CA LYS A 172 -9.27 16.66 9.61
C LYS A 172 -8.14 15.64 9.35
N ASN A 173 -8.37 14.38 9.69
CA ASN A 173 -7.41 13.30 9.47
C ASN A 173 -7.26 12.98 7.98
N GLU A 174 -8.34 13.09 7.20
CA GLU A 174 -8.28 12.94 5.74
C GLU A 174 -7.42 14.04 5.10
N ALA A 175 -7.64 15.32 5.46
CA ALA A 175 -6.83 16.43 4.97
C ALA A 175 -5.35 16.27 5.33
N ARG A 176 -5.06 15.84 6.56
CA ARG A 176 -3.69 15.56 7.00
C ARG A 176 -3.04 14.42 6.22
N LEU A 177 -3.78 13.31 6.00
CA LEU A 177 -3.28 12.19 5.20
C LEU A 177 -2.97 12.63 3.77
N LEU A 178 -3.86 13.43 3.17
CA LEU A 178 -3.67 13.99 1.83
C LEU A 178 -2.41 14.86 1.76
N GLU A 179 -2.21 15.76 2.73
CA GLU A 179 -1.02 16.62 2.81
C GLU A 179 0.26 15.79 2.86
N ILE A 180 0.32 14.79 3.75
CA ILE A 180 1.46 13.88 3.87
C ILE A 180 1.73 13.18 2.53
N LEU A 181 0.74 12.48 1.98
CA LEU A 181 0.90 11.69 0.75
C LEU A 181 1.26 12.57 -0.45
N SER A 182 0.74 13.81 -0.50
CA SER A 182 1.05 14.75 -1.57
C SER A 182 2.52 15.18 -1.57
N GLY A 183 3.14 15.26 -0.40
CA GLY A 183 4.56 15.61 -0.24
C GLY A 183 5.54 14.48 -0.51
N LEU A 184 5.07 13.23 -0.68
CA LEU A 184 5.92 12.08 -0.87
C LEU A 184 6.42 11.96 -2.33
N PRO A 185 7.68 11.53 -2.56
CA PRO A 185 8.22 11.34 -3.90
C PRO A 185 7.86 9.99 -4.54
N GLN A 186 7.30 9.05 -3.76
CA GLN A 186 6.98 7.69 -4.20
C GLN A 186 5.91 7.68 -5.29
N ALA A 187 5.98 6.68 -6.17
CA ALA A 187 4.84 6.33 -7.01
C ALA A 187 3.67 5.87 -6.14
N ILE A 188 2.44 6.20 -6.52
CA ILE A 188 1.24 5.84 -5.75
C ILE A 188 0.24 5.14 -6.65
N LEU A 189 -0.20 3.96 -6.25
CA LEU A 189 -1.37 3.28 -6.80
C LEU A 189 -2.46 3.28 -5.73
N LEU A 190 -3.54 4.01 -5.98
CA LEU A 190 -4.58 4.29 -5.01
C LEU A 190 -5.89 3.57 -5.36
N VAL A 191 -6.47 2.88 -4.42
CA VAL A 191 -7.89 2.51 -4.42
C VAL A 191 -8.60 3.39 -3.41
N SER A 192 -9.60 4.16 -3.84
CA SER A 192 -10.43 4.95 -2.92
C SER A 192 -11.80 5.24 -3.52
N HIS A 193 -12.83 5.21 -2.68
CA HIS A 193 -14.18 5.63 -3.03
C HIS A 193 -14.43 7.14 -2.90
N ASN A 194 -13.46 7.89 -2.32
CA ASN A 194 -13.56 9.34 -2.18
C ASN A 194 -13.09 10.06 -3.46
N PRO A 195 -14.00 10.65 -4.29
CA PRO A 195 -13.61 11.28 -5.55
C PRO A 195 -12.70 12.50 -5.36
N ALA A 196 -12.93 13.30 -4.29
CA ALA A 196 -12.13 14.49 -4.02
C ALA A 196 -10.69 14.12 -3.64
N PHE A 197 -10.54 13.09 -2.81
CA PHE A 197 -9.22 12.58 -2.42
C PHE A 197 -8.46 12.01 -3.62
N ARG A 198 -9.13 11.23 -4.50
CA ARG A 198 -8.51 10.72 -5.73
C ARG A 198 -8.05 11.86 -6.64
N ALA A 199 -8.94 12.82 -6.92
CA ALA A 199 -8.61 13.95 -7.79
C ALA A 199 -7.42 14.77 -7.29
N ALA A 200 -7.28 14.89 -5.97
CA ALA A 200 -6.18 15.63 -5.36
C ALA A 200 -4.87 14.84 -5.31
N LEU A 201 -4.91 13.51 -5.05
CA LEU A 201 -3.71 12.71 -4.84
C LEU A 201 -3.25 11.96 -6.09
N ALA A 202 -4.17 11.35 -6.84
CA ALA A 202 -3.90 10.46 -7.97
C ALA A 202 -4.94 10.70 -9.08
N PRO A 203 -4.82 11.81 -9.84
CA PRO A 203 -5.81 12.25 -10.82
C PRO A 203 -5.95 11.31 -12.01
N ASP A 204 -4.87 10.63 -12.39
CA ASP A 204 -4.94 9.60 -13.43
C ASP A 204 -5.77 8.43 -12.90
N THR A 205 -6.77 8.00 -13.67
CA THR A 205 -7.72 6.99 -13.20
C THR A 205 -7.92 5.91 -14.24
N VAL A 206 -7.94 4.65 -13.78
CA VAL A 206 -8.39 3.48 -14.54
C VAL A 206 -9.57 2.83 -13.81
N GLU A 207 -10.51 2.27 -14.56
CA GLU A 207 -11.67 1.60 -13.95
C GLU A 207 -11.53 0.08 -14.06
N LEU A 208 -11.60 -0.61 -12.92
CA LEU A 208 -11.72 -2.07 -12.90
C LEU A 208 -13.19 -2.46 -12.97
N ARG A 209 -13.58 -3.00 -14.13
CA ARG A 209 -14.95 -3.46 -14.42
C ARG A 209 -14.90 -4.81 -15.14
N ASP A 210 -15.75 -5.74 -14.74
CA ASP A 210 -15.85 -7.08 -15.33
C ASP A 210 -14.49 -7.78 -15.45
N GLY A 211 -13.67 -7.66 -14.40
CA GLY A 211 -12.35 -8.27 -14.31
C GLY A 211 -11.26 -7.63 -15.19
N ARG A 212 -11.54 -6.48 -15.84
CA ARG A 212 -10.61 -5.77 -16.74
C ARG A 212 -10.40 -4.33 -16.32
N LEU A 213 -9.24 -3.79 -16.62
CA LEU A 213 -8.94 -2.36 -16.47
C LEU A 213 -9.19 -1.64 -17.80
N LEU A 214 -9.96 -0.54 -17.72
CA LEU A 214 -10.41 0.27 -18.84
C LEU A 214 -9.88 1.70 -18.71
#